data_471db5d00fabd071c41c7c822eea8aa3
#
_entry.id   471db5d00fabd071c41c7c822eea8aa3
#
_cell.length_a   1.000
_cell.length_b   1.000
_cell.length_c   1.000
_cell.angle_alpha   90.00
_cell.angle_beta   90.00
_cell.angle_gamma   90.00
#
_symmetry.space_group_name_H-M   'P 1'
#
loop_
_entity.id
_entity.type
_entity.pdbx_description
1 polymer ?
#
loop_
_entity_poly.entity_id
_entity_poly.type
_entity_poly.pdbx_seq_one_letter_code
_entity_poly.pdbx_strand_id
1 'polypeptide(L)'
;MQDKNHYHHTMLKISLSIILALVSLSSHAESSLGDLMVGKHATDAAAPVLPVEASPALDLSAFSTLEQIIPALADKRVVFIGEQHSRYDHHLTQLEIIRRLHILHPQLAIGMEMFQQPFQHYLDDYVAGRLDEQAMLRATEYYQRWRMDYRHYAPILRYAREHALPVIALNVPTELTHRVAHVGLDGLDDEDRWQLPAEIAPADDAYRQRIKAVFDYHPKDEEHSFEHFLEAQLLWDEAMAERAAVYLEEHPDHHLVVIAGNQHVAWGSAIPQRLQRRIPVTTASILNSWDGAVMQGLADFLLLPEERLLPPAGTLGVLLDNGDGQVTISACRDTGACAAAGLRPATVSVPSTTMSSTTAPTCALLCGTNNPATPSALISCASVCYCAIKT
;
A
#
# COMPACT_ATOMS: atom_id res chain seq x y z
N MET A 1 -19.08 -20.59 39.65
CA MET A 1 -18.32 -21.11 38.51
C MET A 1 -18.86 -20.43 37.27
N GLN A 2 -18.74 -19.13 37.27
CA GLN A 2 -19.09 -18.18 36.20
C GLN A 2 -18.17 -17.01 36.42
N ASP A 3 -17.10 -16.91 35.65
CA ASP A 3 -16.33 -15.68 35.39
C ASP A 3 -14.95 -16.00 34.83
N LYS A 4 -14.91 -16.58 33.63
CA LYS A 4 -13.66 -16.65 32.85
C LYS A 4 -13.84 -16.42 31.34
N ASN A 5 -15.07 -16.20 30.85
CA ASN A 5 -15.29 -16.06 29.42
C ASN A 5 -15.41 -14.61 28.91
N HIS A 6 -15.35 -13.62 29.80
CA HIS A 6 -15.52 -12.21 29.38
C HIS A 6 -14.18 -11.54 29.00
N TYR A 7 -13.05 -12.04 29.45
CA TYR A 7 -11.74 -11.44 29.16
C TYR A 7 -11.18 -11.82 27.79
N HIS A 8 -11.52 -12.98 27.25
CA HIS A 8 -10.99 -13.40 25.94
C HIS A 8 -11.64 -12.68 24.75
N HIS A 9 -12.87 -12.19 24.88
CA HIS A 9 -13.54 -11.50 23.77
C HIS A 9 -13.15 -10.03 23.59
N THR A 10 -12.61 -9.40 24.62
CA THR A 10 -12.21 -7.98 24.58
C THR A 10 -10.80 -7.82 24.00
N MET A 11 -9.90 -8.76 24.29
CA MET A 11 -8.51 -8.72 23.81
C MET A 11 -8.36 -8.95 22.28
N LEU A 12 -9.27 -9.75 21.71
CA LEU A 12 -9.22 -10.06 20.28
C LEU A 12 -9.68 -8.90 19.37
N LYS A 13 -10.44 -7.96 19.92
CA LYS A 13 -10.92 -6.78 19.17
C LYS A 13 -9.91 -5.65 19.10
N ILE A 14 -8.96 -5.58 20.02
CA ILE A 14 -7.97 -4.49 20.12
C ILE A 14 -6.80 -4.75 19.16
N SER A 15 -6.37 -5.98 19.00
CA SER A 15 -5.23 -6.34 18.13
C SER A 15 -5.49 -6.07 16.64
N LEU A 16 -6.76 -6.14 16.19
CA LEU A 16 -7.13 -5.95 14.79
C LEU A 16 -7.24 -4.46 14.39
N SER A 17 -7.49 -3.59 15.38
CA SER A 17 -7.63 -2.14 15.15
C SER A 17 -6.30 -1.46 14.85
N ILE A 18 -5.18 -2.01 15.29
CA ILE A 18 -3.86 -1.38 15.19
C ILE A 18 -3.29 -1.46 13.78
N ILE A 19 -3.56 -2.54 13.05
CA ILE A 19 -3.09 -2.71 11.67
C ILE A 19 -3.96 -1.95 10.68
N LEU A 20 -5.25 -1.85 10.95
CA LEU A 20 -6.11 -0.93 10.20
C LEU A 20 -5.65 0.52 10.36
N ALA A 21 -5.06 0.86 11.51
CA ALA A 21 -4.52 2.18 11.76
C ALA A 21 -3.23 2.44 10.94
N LEU A 22 -2.35 1.44 10.76
CA LEU A 22 -1.12 1.64 9.97
C LEU A 22 -1.40 1.90 8.48
N VAL A 23 -2.42 1.29 7.90
CA VAL A 23 -2.79 1.45 6.49
C VAL A 23 -3.83 2.56 6.27
N SER A 24 -4.78 2.72 7.19
CA SER A 24 -5.79 3.79 7.09
C SER A 24 -5.32 5.15 7.61
N LEU A 25 -4.29 5.19 8.45
CA LEU A 25 -3.71 6.43 8.96
C LEU A 25 -2.74 7.09 7.99
N SER A 26 -2.19 6.35 7.00
CA SER A 26 -1.47 7.03 5.92
C SER A 26 -2.36 8.04 5.18
N SER A 27 -3.67 7.81 5.07
CA SER A 27 -4.59 8.76 4.44
C SER A 27 -5.12 9.85 5.39
N HIS A 28 -5.14 9.62 6.71
CA HIS A 28 -5.62 10.61 7.69
C HIS A 28 -4.47 11.29 8.46
N ALA A 29 -3.32 10.63 8.61
CA ALA A 29 -2.14 11.22 9.22
C ALA A 29 -1.49 12.27 8.31
N GLU A 30 -1.57 12.09 6.99
CA GLU A 30 -1.00 13.01 6.03
C GLU A 30 -1.73 14.36 6.01
N SER A 31 -3.06 14.39 6.15
CA SER A 31 -3.81 15.67 6.25
C SER A 31 -3.64 16.41 7.59
N SER A 32 -3.18 15.72 8.62
CA SER A 32 -3.06 16.26 9.99
C SER A 32 -1.61 16.59 10.39
N LEU A 33 -0.60 16.02 9.71
CA LEU A 33 0.80 16.37 9.97
C LEU A 33 1.12 17.84 9.62
N GLY A 34 0.44 18.41 8.65
CA GLY A 34 0.54 19.83 8.32
C GLY A 34 0.12 20.75 9.47
N ASP A 35 -0.95 20.37 10.17
CA ASP A 35 -1.46 21.14 11.31
C ASP A 35 -0.67 20.91 12.61
N LEU A 36 0.00 19.75 12.75
CA LEU A 36 0.81 19.43 13.93
C LEU A 36 2.18 20.12 13.94
N MET A 37 2.73 20.45 12.78
CA MET A 37 4.03 21.14 12.70
C MET A 37 3.91 22.64 13.01
N VAL A 38 2.69 23.18 13.13
CA VAL A 38 2.46 24.61 13.39
C VAL A 38 2.16 24.94 14.86
N GLY A 39 1.96 23.97 15.74
CA GLY A 39 1.62 24.35 17.10
C GLY A 39 1.55 23.28 18.15
N LYS A 40 2.65 23.04 18.83
CA LYS A 40 2.71 22.97 20.30
C LYS A 40 4.16 22.98 20.77
N HIS A 41 4.48 23.97 21.56
CA HIS A 41 5.76 24.20 22.19
C HIS A 41 6.26 22.99 22.98
N ALA A 42 7.35 22.37 22.53
CA ALA A 42 8.26 21.67 23.39
C ALA A 42 9.16 22.75 24.02
N THR A 43 9.05 22.90 25.32
CA THR A 43 9.96 23.72 26.12
C THR A 43 11.31 23.06 26.20
N ASP A 44 12.36 23.87 25.95
CA ASP A 44 13.77 23.70 26.31
C ASP A 44 14.68 22.85 25.41
N ALA A 45 14.89 23.36 24.22
CA ALA A 45 16.20 23.70 23.63
C ALA A 45 15.85 24.52 22.41
N ALA A 46 16.11 25.83 22.45
CA ALA A 46 15.84 26.70 21.30
C ALA A 46 16.59 26.15 20.08
N ALA A 47 15.83 25.54 19.15
CA ALA A 47 16.39 25.23 17.85
C ALA A 47 17.05 26.50 17.31
N PRO A 48 18.22 26.44 16.68
CA PRO A 48 18.89 27.62 16.16
C PRO A 48 17.91 28.34 15.23
N VAL A 49 17.53 29.57 15.62
CA VAL A 49 16.70 30.44 14.77
C VAL A 49 17.57 30.76 13.56
N LEU A 50 17.26 30.18 12.41
CA LEU A 50 17.93 30.53 11.16
C LEU A 50 17.70 32.03 10.89
N PRO A 51 18.72 32.76 10.44
CA PRO A 51 18.54 34.16 9.99
C PRO A 51 17.43 34.22 8.94
N VAL A 52 16.62 35.27 8.92
CA VAL A 52 15.53 35.45 7.93
C VAL A 52 16.06 35.34 6.49
N GLU A 53 17.30 35.78 6.27
CA GLU A 53 18.00 35.73 4.98
C GLU A 53 18.32 34.29 4.53
N ALA A 54 18.30 33.32 5.45
CA ALA A 54 18.49 31.90 5.16
C ALA A 54 17.17 31.15 4.91
N SER A 55 16.04 31.87 4.86
CA SER A 55 14.74 31.25 4.57
C SER A 55 14.73 30.65 3.17
N PRO A 56 14.38 29.37 2.99
CA PRO A 56 14.27 28.78 1.66
C PRO A 56 13.14 29.45 0.87
N ALA A 57 13.34 29.61 -0.44
CA ALA A 57 12.34 30.14 -1.35
C ALA A 57 12.13 29.19 -2.52
N LEU A 58 10.88 29.02 -2.96
CA LEU A 58 10.53 28.31 -4.17
C LEU A 58 10.22 29.32 -5.27
N ASP A 59 10.84 29.16 -6.43
CA ASP A 59 10.52 29.94 -7.61
C ASP A 59 9.27 29.35 -8.29
N LEU A 60 8.13 29.96 -8.05
CA LEU A 60 6.87 29.53 -8.64
C LEU A 60 6.74 29.86 -10.13
N SER A 61 7.69 30.62 -10.71
CA SER A 61 7.74 30.86 -12.16
C SER A 61 8.45 29.76 -12.93
N ALA A 62 9.15 28.88 -12.25
CA ALA A 62 9.95 27.78 -12.83
C ALA A 62 9.27 26.40 -12.70
N PHE A 63 7.93 26.36 -12.70
CA PHE A 63 7.22 25.09 -12.72
C PHE A 63 7.49 24.29 -14.00
N SER A 64 7.79 23.01 -13.83
CA SER A 64 7.92 22.04 -14.93
C SER A 64 6.66 21.20 -15.08
N THR A 65 6.40 20.72 -16.28
CA THR A 65 5.38 19.71 -16.52
C THR A 65 5.96 18.31 -16.38
N LEU A 66 5.10 17.29 -16.20
CA LEU A 66 5.54 15.89 -16.21
C LEU A 66 6.39 15.58 -17.46
N GLU A 67 5.99 16.06 -18.64
CA GLU A 67 6.69 15.82 -19.89
C GLU A 67 8.14 16.36 -19.85
N GLN A 68 8.33 17.52 -19.24
CA GLN A 68 9.65 18.15 -19.15
C GLN A 68 10.62 17.44 -18.20
N ILE A 69 10.10 16.70 -17.20
CA ILE A 69 10.96 15.95 -16.26
C ILE A 69 11.28 14.52 -16.73
N ILE A 70 10.53 13.96 -17.68
CA ILE A 70 10.74 12.60 -18.18
C ILE A 70 12.21 12.35 -18.62
N PRO A 71 12.89 13.23 -19.34
CA PRO A 71 14.28 13.00 -19.72
C PRO A 71 15.22 12.81 -18.50
N ALA A 72 15.01 13.59 -17.44
CA ALA A 72 15.81 13.47 -16.21
C ALA A 72 15.48 12.15 -15.45
N LEU A 73 14.27 11.64 -15.55
CA LEU A 73 13.89 10.35 -15.01
C LEU A 73 14.45 9.19 -15.83
N ALA A 74 14.46 9.32 -17.16
CA ALA A 74 14.95 8.30 -18.06
C ALA A 74 16.45 8.03 -17.89
N ASP A 75 17.25 9.02 -17.45
CA ASP A 75 18.67 8.84 -17.12
C ASP A 75 18.89 7.98 -15.85
N LYS A 76 17.85 7.64 -15.11
CA LYS A 76 17.96 6.90 -13.86
C LYS A 76 17.61 5.44 -14.06
N ARG A 77 18.39 4.58 -13.42
CA ARG A 77 18.12 3.15 -13.45
C ARG A 77 16.92 2.78 -12.59
N VAL A 78 16.67 3.55 -11.48
CA VAL A 78 15.52 3.36 -10.60
C VAL A 78 14.79 4.68 -10.38
N VAL A 79 13.49 4.68 -10.59
CA VAL A 79 12.61 5.82 -10.31
C VAL A 79 11.61 5.41 -9.21
N PHE A 80 11.69 6.09 -8.07
CA PHE A 80 10.75 5.91 -6.97
C PHE A 80 9.60 6.90 -7.11
N ILE A 81 8.36 6.41 -7.03
CA ILE A 81 7.16 7.23 -7.17
C ILE A 81 6.29 7.03 -5.94
N GLY A 82 6.36 8.01 -5.05
CA GLY A 82 5.56 8.03 -3.83
C GLY A 82 4.08 8.30 -4.08
N GLU A 83 3.23 7.81 -3.20
CA GLU A 83 1.78 7.95 -3.29
C GLU A 83 1.10 8.14 -1.93
N GLN A 84 -0.10 8.64 -1.96
CA GLN A 84 -1.14 8.41 -0.95
C GLN A 84 -2.05 7.31 -1.48
N HIS A 85 -2.14 6.18 -0.80
CA HIS A 85 -2.76 4.94 -1.29
C HIS A 85 -4.21 5.09 -1.77
N SER A 86 -4.94 6.07 -1.26
CA SER A 86 -6.34 6.34 -1.62
C SER A 86 -6.54 7.38 -2.73
N ARG A 87 -5.46 8.02 -3.20
CA ARG A 87 -5.50 9.08 -4.20
C ARG A 87 -5.41 8.52 -5.62
N TYR A 88 -6.55 8.45 -6.32
CA TYR A 88 -6.61 7.87 -7.67
C TYR A 88 -5.78 8.64 -8.70
N ASP A 89 -5.70 9.96 -8.59
CA ASP A 89 -4.85 10.81 -9.42
C ASP A 89 -3.36 10.46 -9.29
N HIS A 90 -2.89 10.06 -8.09
CA HIS A 90 -1.52 9.60 -7.90
C HIS A 90 -1.22 8.35 -8.74
N HIS A 91 -2.14 7.37 -8.74
CA HIS A 91 -1.98 6.13 -9.50
C HIS A 91 -2.07 6.36 -11.03
N LEU A 92 -2.88 7.32 -11.45
CA LEU A 92 -2.93 7.73 -12.87
C LEU A 92 -1.60 8.39 -13.29
N THR A 93 -1.01 9.21 -12.42
CA THR A 93 0.30 9.83 -12.67
C THR A 93 1.40 8.78 -12.72
N GLN A 94 1.39 7.81 -11.78
CA GLN A 94 2.32 6.67 -11.80
C GLN A 94 2.23 5.90 -13.12
N LEU A 95 1.02 5.58 -13.57
CA LEU A 95 0.81 4.89 -14.85
C LEU A 95 1.37 5.69 -16.04
N GLU A 96 1.18 7.01 -16.05
CA GLU A 96 1.69 7.85 -17.15
C GLU A 96 3.23 7.88 -17.15
N ILE A 97 3.86 7.96 -15.98
CA ILE A 97 5.32 7.89 -15.86
C ILE A 97 5.82 6.52 -16.35
N ILE A 98 5.19 5.44 -15.92
CA ILE A 98 5.53 4.07 -16.37
C ILE A 98 5.45 3.96 -17.89
N ARG A 99 4.37 4.45 -18.50
CA ARG A 99 4.20 4.44 -19.96
C ARG A 99 5.32 5.18 -20.69
N ARG A 100 5.67 6.36 -20.20
CA ARG A 100 6.73 7.19 -20.78
C ARG A 100 8.10 6.54 -20.64
N LEU A 101 8.41 6.01 -19.47
CA LEU A 101 9.67 5.32 -19.23
C LEU A 101 9.75 4.00 -20.00
N HIS A 102 8.66 3.26 -20.13
CA HIS A 102 8.62 2.02 -20.91
C HIS A 102 8.92 2.23 -22.40
N ILE A 103 8.45 3.33 -22.99
CA ILE A 103 8.77 3.70 -24.38
C ILE A 103 10.29 3.90 -24.56
N LEU A 104 10.96 4.47 -23.55
CA LEU A 104 12.40 4.76 -23.58
C LEU A 104 13.23 3.55 -23.17
N HIS A 105 12.71 2.73 -22.28
CA HIS A 105 13.35 1.54 -21.71
C HIS A 105 12.44 0.32 -21.85
N PRO A 106 12.48 -0.41 -22.96
CA PRO A 106 11.64 -1.60 -23.17
C PRO A 106 11.80 -2.69 -22.10
N GLN A 107 12.96 -2.73 -21.43
CA GLN A 107 13.24 -3.63 -20.31
C GLN A 107 12.94 -2.93 -18.96
N LEU A 108 11.70 -2.42 -18.81
CA LEU A 108 11.23 -1.81 -17.59
C LEU A 108 10.53 -2.86 -16.72
N ALA A 109 10.77 -2.81 -15.41
CA ALA A 109 10.02 -3.54 -14.40
C ALA A 109 9.31 -2.58 -13.43
N ILE A 110 8.31 -3.08 -12.71
CA ILE A 110 7.51 -2.31 -11.76
C ILE A 110 7.60 -3.00 -10.39
N GLY A 111 8.28 -2.38 -9.43
CA GLY A 111 8.29 -2.83 -8.03
C GLY A 111 7.12 -2.22 -7.27
N MET A 112 6.37 -3.05 -6.54
CA MET A 112 5.17 -2.62 -5.85
C MET A 112 5.19 -3.02 -4.37
N GLU A 113 5.02 -2.03 -3.47
CA GLU A 113 4.84 -2.24 -2.04
C GLU A 113 3.60 -3.08 -1.72
N MET A 114 2.57 -2.97 -2.55
CA MET A 114 1.24 -3.54 -2.36
C MET A 114 1.21 -5.06 -2.33
N PHE A 115 2.30 -5.70 -2.78
CA PHE A 115 2.40 -7.15 -2.85
C PHE A 115 3.57 -7.67 -2.02
N GLN A 116 3.35 -8.80 -1.35
CA GLN A 116 4.33 -9.44 -0.49
C GLN A 116 5.13 -10.51 -1.24
N GLN A 117 6.41 -10.58 -0.97
CA GLN A 117 7.39 -11.42 -1.66
C GLN A 117 6.99 -12.90 -1.83
N PRO A 118 6.38 -13.59 -0.85
CA PRO A 118 5.96 -14.99 -1.04
C PRO A 118 4.96 -15.20 -2.17
N PHE A 119 4.26 -14.16 -2.60
CA PHE A 119 3.26 -14.22 -3.65
C PHE A 119 3.80 -13.85 -5.05
N GLN A 120 5.11 -13.65 -5.21
CA GLN A 120 5.72 -13.24 -6.48
C GLN A 120 5.27 -14.10 -7.66
N HIS A 121 5.25 -15.41 -7.50
CA HIS A 121 4.90 -16.34 -8.59
C HIS A 121 3.48 -16.14 -9.13
N TYR A 122 2.52 -15.62 -8.33
CA TYR A 122 1.18 -15.30 -8.81
C TYR A 122 1.16 -14.02 -9.65
N LEU A 123 2.04 -13.05 -9.35
CA LEU A 123 2.22 -11.87 -10.20
C LEU A 123 2.86 -12.26 -11.54
N ASP A 124 3.85 -13.16 -11.51
CA ASP A 124 4.48 -13.68 -12.72
C ASP A 124 3.47 -14.43 -13.59
N ASP A 125 2.59 -15.24 -12.98
CA ASP A 125 1.51 -15.96 -13.67
C ASP A 125 0.46 -14.99 -14.25
N TYR A 126 0.15 -13.92 -13.54
CA TYR A 126 -0.77 -12.89 -14.02
C TYR A 126 -0.19 -12.14 -15.23
N VAL A 127 1.05 -11.67 -15.13
CA VAL A 127 1.73 -10.97 -16.23
C VAL A 127 1.87 -11.88 -17.46
N ALA A 128 2.21 -13.16 -17.26
CA ALA A 128 2.29 -14.14 -18.32
C ALA A 128 0.93 -14.60 -18.89
N GLY A 129 -0.19 -14.11 -18.36
CA GLY A 129 -1.53 -14.47 -18.81
C GLY A 129 -2.03 -15.83 -18.35
N ARG A 130 -1.31 -16.51 -17.46
CA ARG A 130 -1.72 -17.82 -16.89
C ARG A 130 -2.79 -17.69 -15.80
N LEU A 131 -2.81 -16.56 -15.09
CA LEU A 131 -3.88 -16.21 -14.16
C LEU A 131 -4.68 -15.02 -14.69
N ASP A 132 -5.98 -15.00 -14.44
CA ASP A 132 -6.79 -13.80 -14.60
C ASP A 132 -6.63 -12.87 -13.38
N GLU A 133 -7.13 -11.65 -13.50
CA GLU A 133 -7.04 -10.61 -12.47
C GLU A 133 -7.67 -11.05 -11.14
N GLN A 134 -8.80 -11.74 -11.20
CA GLN A 134 -9.51 -12.20 -10.01
C GLN A 134 -8.77 -13.34 -9.30
N ALA A 135 -8.23 -14.29 -10.08
CA ALA A 135 -7.43 -15.38 -9.55
C ALA A 135 -6.14 -14.85 -8.89
N MET A 136 -5.47 -13.88 -9.51
CA MET A 136 -4.30 -13.22 -8.94
C MET A 136 -4.64 -12.52 -7.62
N LEU A 137 -5.72 -11.73 -7.55
CA LEU A 137 -6.12 -11.04 -6.33
C LEU A 137 -6.45 -12.00 -5.18
N ARG A 138 -7.08 -13.14 -5.48
CA ARG A 138 -7.33 -14.19 -4.48
C ARG A 138 -6.06 -14.86 -4.02
N ALA A 139 -5.20 -15.22 -4.97
CA ALA A 139 -3.97 -15.97 -4.68
C ALA A 139 -2.94 -15.13 -3.91
N THR A 140 -2.89 -13.82 -4.15
CA THR A 140 -2.04 -12.89 -3.41
C THR A 140 -2.68 -12.42 -2.10
N GLU A 141 -3.89 -12.86 -1.78
CA GLU A 141 -4.65 -12.41 -0.60
C GLU A 141 -4.74 -10.87 -0.52
N TYR A 142 -4.82 -10.20 -1.69
CA TYR A 142 -4.70 -8.74 -1.82
C TYR A 142 -5.59 -7.98 -0.82
N TYR A 143 -6.89 -8.32 -0.75
CA TYR A 143 -7.84 -7.61 0.12
C TYR A 143 -7.65 -7.91 1.61
N GLN A 144 -7.06 -9.02 1.97
CA GLN A 144 -6.72 -9.36 3.35
C GLN A 144 -5.44 -8.65 3.82
N ARG A 145 -4.46 -8.50 2.91
CA ARG A 145 -3.13 -7.99 3.22
C ARG A 145 -2.98 -6.50 2.97
N TRP A 146 -3.40 -6.02 1.78
CA TRP A 146 -3.26 -4.60 1.42
C TRP A 146 -4.49 -3.77 1.80
N ARG A 147 -5.70 -4.31 1.65
CA ARG A 147 -7.00 -3.71 2.07
C ARG A 147 -7.43 -2.44 1.36
N MET A 148 -6.68 -1.93 0.38
CA MET A 148 -7.07 -0.81 -0.46
C MET A 148 -7.90 -1.27 -1.65
N ASP A 149 -8.71 -0.38 -2.18
CA ASP A 149 -9.48 -0.67 -3.38
C ASP A 149 -8.53 -0.95 -4.56
N TYR A 150 -8.54 -2.17 -5.05
CA TYR A 150 -7.68 -2.61 -6.15
C TYR A 150 -7.82 -1.74 -7.41
N ARG A 151 -8.97 -1.08 -7.62
CA ARG A 151 -9.19 -0.22 -8.79
C ARG A 151 -8.21 0.96 -8.87
N HIS A 152 -7.57 1.33 -7.77
CA HIS A 152 -6.46 2.27 -7.77
C HIS A 152 -5.30 1.75 -8.60
N TYR A 153 -4.92 0.49 -8.42
CA TYR A 153 -3.73 -0.13 -9.02
C TYR A 153 -4.03 -0.91 -10.30
N ALA A 154 -5.29 -1.26 -10.55
CA ALA A 154 -5.71 -2.05 -11.70
C ALA A 154 -5.19 -1.51 -13.06
N PRO A 155 -5.20 -0.19 -13.33
CA PRO A 155 -4.69 0.33 -14.59
C PRO A 155 -3.18 0.05 -14.79
N ILE A 156 -2.39 0.09 -13.73
CA ILE A 156 -0.94 -0.19 -13.75
C ILE A 156 -0.71 -1.69 -14.02
N LEU A 157 -1.40 -2.55 -13.27
CA LEU A 157 -1.25 -4.00 -13.41
C LEU A 157 -1.74 -4.53 -14.77
N ARG A 158 -2.82 -3.96 -15.29
CA ARG A 158 -3.31 -4.28 -16.65
C ARG A 158 -2.32 -3.83 -17.72
N TYR A 159 -1.72 -2.66 -17.57
CA TYR A 159 -0.66 -2.21 -18.47
C TYR A 159 0.56 -3.13 -18.40
N ALA A 160 0.99 -3.51 -17.21
CA ALA A 160 2.08 -4.47 -17.03
C ALA A 160 1.80 -5.80 -17.74
N ARG A 161 0.59 -6.36 -17.59
CA ARG A 161 0.18 -7.59 -18.28
C ARG A 161 0.12 -7.43 -19.80
N GLU A 162 -0.46 -6.33 -20.30
CA GLU A 162 -0.59 -6.05 -21.73
C GLU A 162 0.77 -5.99 -22.44
N HIS A 163 1.78 -5.46 -21.72
CA HIS A 163 3.13 -5.27 -22.25
C HIS A 163 4.15 -6.27 -21.71
N ALA A 164 3.71 -7.30 -20.98
CA ALA A 164 4.58 -8.31 -20.36
C ALA A 164 5.69 -7.70 -19.48
N LEU A 165 5.43 -6.58 -18.79
CA LEU A 165 6.37 -5.96 -17.86
C LEU A 165 6.40 -6.73 -16.55
N PRO A 166 7.58 -7.12 -16.04
CA PRO A 166 7.68 -7.76 -14.73
C PRO A 166 7.11 -6.87 -13.63
N VAL A 167 6.31 -7.47 -12.74
CA VAL A 167 5.81 -6.83 -11.52
C VAL A 167 6.46 -7.53 -10.34
N ILE A 168 7.20 -6.78 -9.53
CA ILE A 168 7.99 -7.30 -8.42
C ILE A 168 7.27 -7.01 -7.11
N ALA A 169 6.93 -8.07 -6.37
CA ALA A 169 6.43 -7.99 -5.02
C ALA A 169 7.57 -7.56 -4.08
N LEU A 170 7.49 -6.34 -3.55
CA LEU A 170 8.59 -5.79 -2.75
C LEU A 170 8.45 -6.09 -1.26
N ASN A 171 7.21 -6.16 -0.76
CA ASN A 171 6.95 -6.16 0.67
C ASN A 171 7.23 -7.51 1.34
N VAL A 172 7.56 -7.46 2.62
CA VAL A 172 7.69 -8.65 3.47
C VAL A 172 6.31 -9.19 3.88
N PRO A 173 6.22 -10.43 4.38
CA PRO A 173 5.00 -10.93 5.00
C PRO A 173 4.54 -10.04 6.14
N THR A 174 3.27 -9.69 6.16
CA THR A 174 2.64 -8.89 7.23
C THR A 174 2.84 -9.54 8.61
N GLU A 175 2.85 -10.85 8.68
CA GLU A 175 3.05 -11.62 9.90
C GLU A 175 4.42 -11.30 10.53
N LEU A 176 5.46 -11.13 9.72
CA LEU A 176 6.80 -10.80 10.19
C LEU A 176 6.85 -9.36 10.75
N THR A 177 6.31 -8.39 10.02
CA THR A 177 6.28 -6.99 10.50
C THR A 177 5.46 -6.85 11.79
N HIS A 178 4.37 -7.62 11.93
CA HIS A 178 3.59 -7.65 13.17
C HIS A 178 4.40 -8.21 14.34
N ARG A 179 5.14 -9.30 14.14
CA ARG A 179 5.98 -9.87 15.20
C ARG A 179 7.06 -8.88 15.62
N VAL A 180 7.75 -8.26 14.66
CA VAL A 180 8.75 -7.23 14.97
C VAL A 180 8.12 -6.06 15.73
N ALA A 181 6.96 -5.57 15.31
CA ALA A 181 6.26 -4.49 16.02
C ALA A 181 5.86 -4.88 17.45
N HIS A 182 5.70 -6.16 17.76
CA HIS A 182 5.29 -6.65 19.07
C HIS A 182 6.49 -7.02 19.97
N VAL A 183 7.45 -7.78 19.45
CA VAL A 183 8.56 -8.32 20.26
C VAL A 183 9.94 -7.73 19.92
N GLY A 184 10.02 -6.87 18.92
CA GLY A 184 11.28 -6.35 18.39
C GLY A 184 12.06 -7.39 17.57
N LEU A 185 13.14 -6.95 16.92
CA LEU A 185 14.03 -7.83 16.15
C LEU A 185 14.72 -8.85 17.06
N ASP A 186 15.08 -8.47 18.29
CA ASP A 186 15.74 -9.35 19.25
C ASP A 186 14.83 -10.46 19.75
N GLY A 187 13.52 -10.22 19.80
CA GLY A 187 12.50 -11.18 20.27
C GLY A 187 12.05 -12.21 19.24
N LEU A 188 12.55 -12.13 18.00
CA LEU A 188 12.20 -13.09 16.95
C LEU A 188 12.82 -14.46 17.19
N ASP A 189 12.09 -15.51 16.81
CA ASP A 189 12.62 -16.88 16.76
C ASP A 189 13.49 -17.11 15.51
N ASP A 190 14.09 -18.30 15.42
CA ASP A 190 15.00 -18.64 14.32
C ASP A 190 14.28 -18.67 12.95
N GLU A 191 13.01 -19.10 12.90
CA GLU A 191 12.22 -19.16 11.66
C GLU A 191 11.95 -17.77 11.11
N ASP A 192 11.61 -16.82 11.98
CA ASP A 192 11.39 -15.42 11.59
C ASP A 192 12.68 -14.73 11.16
N ARG A 193 13.80 -15.00 11.88
CA ARG A 193 15.11 -14.43 11.55
C ARG A 193 15.58 -14.81 10.14
N TRP A 194 15.23 -16.00 9.65
CA TRP A 194 15.54 -16.43 8.28
C TRP A 194 14.80 -15.64 7.19
N GLN A 195 13.74 -14.92 7.54
CA GLN A 195 12.96 -14.10 6.63
C GLN A 195 13.41 -12.63 6.63
N LEU A 196 14.34 -12.26 7.51
CA LEU A 196 14.86 -10.90 7.58
C LEU A 196 15.76 -10.60 6.39
N PRO A 197 15.81 -9.34 5.92
CA PRO A 197 16.85 -8.88 5.03
C PRO A 197 18.24 -9.16 5.59
N ALA A 198 19.20 -9.37 4.69
CA ALA A 198 20.59 -9.65 5.10
C ALA A 198 21.20 -8.55 5.99
N GLU A 199 20.71 -7.32 5.85
CA GLU A 199 21.12 -6.18 6.64
C GLU A 199 19.93 -5.28 6.95
N ILE A 200 19.78 -4.91 8.23
CA ILE A 200 18.87 -3.85 8.70
C ILE A 200 19.74 -2.78 9.35
N ALA A 201 20.01 -1.71 8.60
CA ALA A 201 20.80 -0.61 9.13
C ALA A 201 20.01 0.23 10.13
N PRO A 202 20.68 0.75 11.17
CA PRO A 202 20.02 1.62 12.13
C PRO A 202 19.47 2.89 11.47
N ALA A 203 18.41 3.43 12.07
CA ALA A 203 17.87 4.72 11.67
C ALA A 203 18.85 5.86 11.99
N ASP A 204 19.00 6.80 11.07
CA ASP A 204 19.58 8.10 11.43
C ASP A 204 18.59 8.94 12.27
N ASP A 205 19.10 10.00 12.88
CA ASP A 205 18.29 10.85 13.76
C ASP A 205 17.09 11.48 13.04
N ALA A 206 17.24 11.87 11.79
CA ALA A 206 16.16 12.49 11.02
C ALA A 206 15.05 11.48 10.68
N TYR A 207 15.43 10.28 10.24
CA TYR A 207 14.47 9.17 10.03
C TYR A 207 13.75 8.83 11.33
N ARG A 208 14.51 8.65 12.44
CA ARG A 208 13.96 8.34 13.75
C ARG A 208 12.94 9.38 14.23
N GLN A 209 13.23 10.68 14.04
CA GLN A 209 12.32 11.76 14.42
C GLN A 209 11.02 11.72 13.59
N ARG A 210 11.10 11.47 12.28
CA ARG A 210 9.90 11.34 11.43
C ARG A 210 9.03 10.17 11.86
N ILE A 211 9.63 8.99 12.06
CA ILE A 211 8.88 7.81 12.53
C ILE A 211 8.31 8.04 13.93
N LYS A 212 9.03 8.78 14.80
CA LYS A 212 8.52 9.15 16.12
C LYS A 212 7.27 10.04 16.03
N ALA A 213 7.25 10.99 15.12
CA ALA A 213 6.08 11.84 14.90
C ALA A 213 4.86 11.02 14.44
N VAL A 214 5.07 10.03 13.55
CA VAL A 214 4.02 9.09 13.14
C VAL A 214 3.55 8.24 14.34
N PHE A 215 4.47 7.69 15.11
CA PHE A 215 4.16 6.88 16.30
C PHE A 215 3.35 7.66 17.35
N ASP A 216 3.72 8.93 17.60
CA ASP A 216 3.06 9.76 18.61
C ASP A 216 1.62 10.12 18.24
N TYR A 217 1.26 10.02 16.96
CA TYR A 217 -0.11 10.22 16.49
C TYR A 217 -1.02 9.00 16.73
N HIS A 218 -0.45 7.82 16.95
CA HIS A 218 -1.22 6.61 17.25
C HIS A 218 -1.79 6.65 18.67
N PRO A 219 -2.96 6.03 18.92
CA PRO A 219 -3.44 5.82 20.27
C PRO A 219 -2.38 5.09 21.09
N LYS A 220 -2.01 5.69 22.22
CA LYS A 220 -1.01 5.10 23.13
C LYS A 220 -1.68 3.97 23.90
N ASP A 221 -1.23 2.76 23.72
CA ASP A 221 -1.43 1.69 24.67
C ASP A 221 -0.08 1.28 25.30
N GLU A 222 -0.13 0.68 26.48
CA GLU A 222 1.07 0.34 27.25
C GLU A 222 1.89 -0.82 26.64
N GLU A 223 1.35 -1.48 25.60
CA GLU A 223 1.95 -2.66 24.98
C GLU A 223 2.85 -2.32 23.77
N HIS A 224 2.79 -1.08 23.24
CA HIS A 224 3.50 -0.72 22.01
C HIS A 224 4.75 0.11 22.28
N SER A 225 5.90 -0.50 22.04
CA SER A 225 7.20 0.16 22.10
C SER A 225 7.48 0.96 20.84
N PHE A 226 7.92 2.23 21.00
CA PHE A 226 8.42 3.02 19.87
C PHE A 226 9.60 2.35 19.17
N GLU A 227 10.49 1.69 19.92
CA GLU A 227 11.64 1.01 19.32
C GLU A 227 11.20 -0.14 18.42
N HIS A 228 10.26 -0.98 18.86
CA HIS A 228 9.73 -2.06 18.02
C HIS A 228 8.97 -1.54 16.81
N PHE A 229 8.24 -0.42 16.97
CA PHE A 229 7.60 0.25 15.83
C PHE A 229 8.63 0.74 14.81
N LEU A 230 9.70 1.38 15.28
CA LEU A 230 10.80 1.83 14.44
C LEU A 230 11.48 0.65 13.72
N GLU A 231 11.74 -0.44 14.42
CA GLU A 231 12.32 -1.67 13.86
C GLU A 231 11.42 -2.27 12.76
N ALA A 232 10.10 -2.26 12.94
CA ALA A 232 9.17 -2.71 11.92
C ALA A 232 9.19 -1.82 10.67
N GLN A 233 9.32 -0.50 10.83
CA GLN A 233 9.47 0.44 9.71
C GLN A 233 10.80 0.23 8.98
N LEU A 234 11.89 0.02 9.72
CA LEU A 234 13.20 -0.30 9.15
C LEU A 234 13.15 -1.63 8.37
N LEU A 235 12.49 -2.64 8.92
CA LEU A 235 12.31 -3.93 8.25
C LEU A 235 11.58 -3.76 6.91
N TRP A 236 10.51 -2.98 6.86
CA TRP A 236 9.79 -2.71 5.62
C TRP A 236 10.70 -2.10 4.55
N ASP A 237 11.36 -0.99 4.90
CA ASP A 237 12.22 -0.27 3.96
C ASP A 237 13.41 -1.11 3.48
N GLU A 238 14.04 -1.85 4.40
CA GLU A 238 15.21 -2.69 4.08
C GLU A 238 14.83 -3.87 3.19
N ALA A 239 13.72 -4.52 3.48
CA ALA A 239 13.26 -5.66 2.68
C ALA A 239 12.83 -5.25 1.27
N MET A 240 12.12 -4.13 1.14
CA MET A 240 11.77 -3.60 -0.18
C MET A 240 13.00 -3.19 -0.98
N ALA A 241 13.97 -2.57 -0.34
CA ALA A 241 15.23 -2.19 -0.96
C ALA A 241 16.08 -3.42 -1.36
N GLU A 242 16.16 -4.44 -0.51
CA GLU A 242 16.89 -5.67 -0.81
C GLU A 242 16.25 -6.40 -1.99
N ARG A 243 14.91 -6.54 -1.97
CA ARG A 243 14.20 -7.20 -3.08
C ARG A 243 14.41 -6.48 -4.41
N ALA A 244 14.40 -5.14 -4.40
CA ALA A 244 14.72 -4.34 -5.58
C ALA A 244 16.18 -4.51 -6.02
N ALA A 245 17.13 -4.58 -5.08
CA ALA A 245 18.54 -4.81 -5.37
C ALA A 245 18.78 -6.17 -6.03
N VAL A 246 18.25 -7.24 -5.41
CA VAL A 246 18.36 -8.62 -5.95
C VAL A 246 17.81 -8.69 -7.38
N TYR A 247 16.63 -8.11 -7.61
CA TYR A 247 16.05 -8.08 -8.95
C TYR A 247 16.96 -7.39 -9.96
N LEU A 248 17.53 -6.24 -9.62
CA LEU A 248 18.38 -5.46 -10.52
C LEU A 248 19.76 -6.10 -10.75
N GLU A 249 20.26 -6.90 -9.80
CA GLU A 249 21.49 -7.69 -9.98
C GLU A 249 21.26 -8.87 -10.91
N GLU A 250 20.12 -9.54 -10.78
CA GLU A 250 19.71 -10.64 -11.68
C GLU A 250 19.37 -10.14 -13.10
N HIS A 251 18.97 -8.86 -13.23
CA HIS A 251 18.55 -8.25 -14.49
C HIS A 251 19.33 -6.93 -14.75
N PRO A 252 20.62 -7.00 -15.11
CA PRO A 252 21.50 -5.84 -15.20
C PRO A 252 21.05 -4.80 -16.24
N ASP A 253 20.29 -5.22 -17.25
CA ASP A 253 19.81 -4.32 -18.32
C ASP A 253 18.43 -3.72 -18.02
N HIS A 254 17.78 -4.10 -16.92
CA HIS A 254 16.46 -3.60 -16.57
C HIS A 254 16.54 -2.25 -15.85
N HIS A 255 15.55 -1.41 -16.14
CA HIS A 255 15.17 -0.24 -15.33
C HIS A 255 14.02 -0.63 -14.40
N LEU A 256 13.93 0.04 -13.26
CA LEU A 256 12.90 -0.25 -12.26
C LEU A 256 12.13 1.02 -11.88
N VAL A 257 10.82 0.97 -11.94
CA VAL A 257 9.94 1.93 -11.26
C VAL A 257 9.46 1.30 -9.97
N VAL A 258 9.68 1.97 -8.85
CA VAL A 258 9.19 1.53 -7.53
C VAL A 258 8.01 2.40 -7.13
N ILE A 259 6.88 1.75 -6.83
CA ILE A 259 5.65 2.38 -6.32
C ILE A 259 5.53 2.04 -4.84
N ALA A 260 5.50 3.07 -4.00
CA ALA A 260 5.34 2.94 -2.56
C ALA A 260 4.68 4.18 -1.96
N GLY A 261 4.20 4.07 -0.72
CA GLY A 261 3.69 5.22 0.03
C GLY A 261 4.74 6.32 0.16
N ASN A 262 4.30 7.58 0.18
CA ASN A 262 5.18 8.75 0.24
C ASN A 262 6.26 8.64 1.33
N GLN A 263 5.94 8.06 2.49
CA GLN A 263 6.87 7.96 3.61
C GLN A 263 8.07 7.04 3.31
N HIS A 264 7.89 6.05 2.43
CA HIS A 264 8.95 5.13 1.99
C HIS A 264 9.85 5.73 0.90
N VAL A 265 9.47 6.86 0.32
CA VAL A 265 10.20 7.54 -0.79
C VAL A 265 10.80 8.87 -0.35
N ALA A 266 10.07 9.62 0.47
CA ALA A 266 10.45 10.97 0.92
C ALA A 266 11.81 10.99 1.63
N TRP A 267 12.51 12.10 1.46
CA TRP A 267 13.82 12.40 2.07
C TRP A 267 14.95 11.47 1.61
N GLY A 268 14.69 10.57 0.67
CA GLY A 268 15.65 9.58 0.19
C GLY A 268 16.14 8.58 1.24
N SER A 269 15.78 8.72 2.51
CA SER A 269 16.35 7.97 3.64
C SER A 269 15.66 6.64 3.95
N ALA A 270 14.59 6.31 3.23
CA ALA A 270 13.87 5.04 3.33
C ALA A 270 14.37 4.07 2.23
N ILE A 271 13.50 3.57 1.36
CA ILE A 271 13.89 2.61 0.30
C ILE A 271 15.03 3.14 -0.59
N PRO A 272 15.04 4.41 -1.05
CA PRO A 272 16.07 4.84 -2.01
C PRO A 272 17.51 4.74 -1.47
N GLN A 273 17.76 5.24 -0.25
CA GLN A 273 19.10 5.18 0.36
C GLN A 273 19.52 3.73 0.64
N ARG A 274 18.58 2.89 1.09
CA ARG A 274 18.84 1.49 1.40
C ARG A 274 19.16 0.69 0.14
N LEU A 275 18.51 0.98 -0.97
CA LEU A 275 18.86 0.41 -2.27
C LEU A 275 20.27 0.83 -2.73
N GLN A 276 20.55 2.15 -2.68
CA GLN A 276 21.85 2.69 -3.10
C GLN A 276 23.02 2.18 -2.23
N ARG A 277 22.76 1.80 -0.98
CA ARG A 277 23.75 1.17 -0.10
C ARG A 277 24.09 -0.26 -0.57
N ARG A 278 23.08 -0.97 -1.12
CA ARG A 278 23.25 -2.36 -1.59
C ARG A 278 23.92 -2.45 -2.96
N ILE A 279 23.50 -1.60 -3.88
CA ILE A 279 23.98 -1.61 -5.26
C ILE A 279 24.23 -0.18 -5.77
N PRO A 280 25.29 0.03 -6.61
CA PRO A 280 25.60 1.34 -7.18
C PRO A 280 24.64 1.66 -8.33
N VAL A 281 23.48 2.28 -8.02
CA VAL A 281 22.49 2.67 -9.04
C VAL A 281 22.18 4.15 -8.99
N THR A 282 21.87 4.73 -10.16
CA THR A 282 21.31 6.09 -10.25
C THR A 282 19.82 6.05 -9.94
N THR A 283 19.37 6.95 -9.08
CA THR A 283 17.96 7.01 -8.67
C THR A 283 17.38 8.40 -8.88
N ALA A 284 16.06 8.46 -9.01
CA ALA A 284 15.26 9.67 -8.80
C ALA A 284 14.04 9.33 -7.95
N SER A 285 13.63 10.32 -7.17
CA SER A 285 12.44 10.25 -6.32
C SER A 285 11.40 11.28 -6.75
N ILE A 286 10.15 10.85 -6.81
CA ILE A 286 9.00 11.69 -7.13
C ILE A 286 7.96 11.50 -6.02
N LEU A 287 7.42 12.59 -5.50
CA LEU A 287 6.23 12.54 -4.65
C LEU A 287 5.03 13.10 -5.42
N ASN A 288 3.89 12.43 -5.30
CA ASN A 288 2.61 12.92 -5.80
C ASN A 288 1.89 13.60 -4.64
N SER A 289 1.91 14.93 -4.59
CA SER A 289 1.44 15.77 -3.49
C SER A 289 2.26 15.57 -2.19
N TRP A 290 2.24 16.57 -1.35
CA TRP A 290 2.84 16.53 -0.04
C TRP A 290 2.12 17.49 0.89
N ASP A 291 1.64 17.00 2.02
CA ASP A 291 0.85 17.82 2.96
C ASP A 291 1.72 18.51 4.02
N GLY A 292 3.00 18.20 4.08
CA GLY A 292 3.96 18.80 5.00
C GLY A 292 4.74 19.97 4.39
N ALA A 293 5.72 20.47 5.15
CA ALA A 293 6.63 21.50 4.66
C ALA A 293 7.46 20.97 3.48
N VAL A 294 7.45 21.72 2.38
CA VAL A 294 8.33 21.45 1.23
C VAL A 294 9.70 22.02 1.54
N MET A 295 10.71 21.16 1.60
CA MET A 295 12.07 21.52 1.94
C MET A 295 13.05 20.85 0.98
N GLN A 296 14.24 21.39 0.87
CA GLN A 296 15.33 20.80 0.10
C GLN A 296 15.64 19.36 0.59
N GLY A 297 15.74 18.44 -0.33
CA GLY A 297 16.00 17.02 -0.04
C GLY A 297 14.75 16.19 0.21
N LEU A 298 13.55 16.79 0.14
CA LEU A 298 12.29 16.05 0.27
C LEU A 298 12.14 14.97 -0.83
N ALA A 299 12.35 15.34 -2.07
CA ALA A 299 12.41 14.50 -3.25
C ALA A 299 13.11 15.25 -4.39
N ASP A 300 13.44 14.55 -5.48
CA ASP A 300 13.96 15.20 -6.70
C ASP A 300 12.85 15.99 -7.41
N PHE A 301 11.62 15.48 -7.39
CA PHE A 301 10.45 16.12 -7.99
C PHE A 301 9.23 16.01 -7.08
N LEU A 302 8.46 17.08 -7.02
CA LEU A 302 7.14 17.11 -6.41
C LEU A 302 6.11 17.39 -7.50
N LEU A 303 5.23 16.44 -7.77
CA LEU A 303 4.11 16.60 -8.69
C LEU A 303 2.87 17.06 -7.93
N LEU A 304 2.07 17.88 -8.57
CA LEU A 304 0.82 18.43 -8.03
C LEU A 304 -0.34 18.03 -8.98
N PRO A 305 -0.70 16.75 -9.02
CA PRO A 305 -1.77 16.29 -9.90
C PRO A 305 -3.11 16.89 -9.46
N GLU A 306 -3.96 17.21 -10.45
CA GLU A 306 -5.34 17.59 -10.19
C GLU A 306 -6.09 16.41 -9.56
N GLU A 307 -6.78 16.65 -8.46
CA GLU A 307 -7.51 15.61 -7.75
C GLU A 307 -8.55 14.95 -8.65
N ARG A 308 -8.49 13.62 -8.72
CA ARG A 308 -9.45 12.79 -9.45
C ARG A 308 -9.97 11.71 -8.52
N LEU A 309 -11.28 11.70 -8.35
CA LEU A 309 -11.93 10.67 -7.56
C LEU A 309 -11.97 9.35 -8.34
N LEU A 310 -11.73 8.26 -7.63
CA LEU A 310 -11.98 6.93 -8.17
C LEU A 310 -13.48 6.82 -8.53
N PRO A 311 -13.83 6.43 -9.77
CA PRO A 311 -15.23 6.29 -10.16
C PRO A 311 -16.00 5.39 -9.19
N PRO A 312 -17.24 5.72 -8.83
CA PRO A 312 -18.02 4.91 -7.91
C PRO A 312 -18.07 3.44 -8.35
N ALA A 313 -17.86 2.51 -7.43
CA ALA A 313 -18.09 1.11 -7.70
C ALA A 313 -19.58 0.85 -7.88
N GLY A 314 -19.94 -0.02 -8.83
CA GLY A 314 -21.30 -0.55 -8.89
C GLY A 314 -21.64 -1.27 -7.58
N THR A 315 -22.83 -1.10 -7.08
CA THR A 315 -23.32 -1.81 -5.91
C THR A 315 -24.36 -2.85 -6.29
N LEU A 316 -24.30 -4.03 -5.70
CA LEU A 316 -25.35 -5.05 -5.89
C LEU A 316 -26.69 -4.61 -5.25
N GLY A 317 -26.65 -3.70 -4.28
CA GLY A 317 -27.83 -3.29 -3.52
C GLY A 317 -28.35 -4.40 -2.62
N VAL A 318 -27.47 -5.21 -2.05
CA VAL A 318 -27.79 -6.30 -1.10
C VAL A 318 -27.46 -5.87 0.33
N LEU A 319 -28.22 -6.39 1.29
CA LEU A 319 -27.81 -6.48 2.68
C LEU A 319 -27.28 -7.90 2.93
N LEU A 320 -26.11 -7.99 3.52
CA LEU A 320 -25.48 -9.26 3.86
C LEU A 320 -25.59 -9.52 5.35
N ASP A 321 -25.82 -10.76 5.71
CA ASP A 321 -25.73 -11.27 7.07
C ASP A 321 -24.61 -12.31 7.13
N ASN A 322 -23.78 -12.23 8.16
CA ASN A 322 -22.61 -13.09 8.36
C ASN A 322 -22.81 -14.05 9.55
N GLY A 323 -24.05 -14.33 9.92
CA GLY A 323 -24.37 -15.34 10.96
C GLY A 323 -23.78 -16.70 10.61
N ASP A 324 -23.29 -17.44 11.62
CA ASP A 324 -22.83 -18.83 11.53
C ASP A 324 -21.70 -19.11 10.53
N GLY A 325 -20.87 -18.11 10.19
CA GLY A 325 -19.74 -18.25 9.28
C GLY A 325 -20.13 -18.43 7.81
N GLN A 326 -21.41 -18.23 7.49
CA GLN A 326 -21.90 -18.17 6.12
C GLN A 326 -22.36 -16.76 5.77
N VAL A 327 -22.06 -16.33 4.55
CA VAL A 327 -22.54 -15.06 4.03
C VAL A 327 -23.91 -15.30 3.38
N THR A 328 -24.94 -14.62 3.90
CA THR A 328 -26.28 -14.68 3.33
C THR A 328 -26.74 -13.32 2.85
N ILE A 329 -27.47 -13.27 1.74
CA ILE A 329 -28.21 -12.09 1.33
C ILE A 329 -29.47 -12.03 2.20
N SER A 330 -29.52 -11.12 3.17
CA SER A 330 -30.69 -10.93 4.05
C SER A 330 -31.77 -10.08 3.38
N ALA A 331 -31.39 -9.12 2.53
CA ALA A 331 -32.34 -8.32 1.76
C ALA A 331 -31.70 -7.76 0.49
N CYS A 332 -32.53 -7.45 -0.52
CA CYS A 332 -32.18 -6.62 -1.66
C CYS A 332 -32.86 -5.24 -1.50
N ARG A 333 -32.15 -4.19 -1.88
CA ARG A 333 -32.78 -2.87 -2.03
C ARG A 333 -33.74 -2.90 -3.23
N ASP A 334 -34.84 -2.22 -3.12
CA ASP A 334 -35.89 -2.16 -4.18
C ASP A 334 -35.37 -1.61 -5.51
N THR A 335 -34.32 -0.81 -5.46
CA THR A 335 -33.61 -0.27 -6.63
C THR A 335 -32.14 -0.71 -6.59
N GLY A 336 -31.67 -1.38 -7.63
CA GLY A 336 -30.29 -1.83 -7.72
C GLY A 336 -30.14 -3.11 -8.53
N ALA A 337 -28.90 -3.55 -8.72
CA ALA A 337 -28.58 -4.74 -9.51
C ALA A 337 -29.23 -6.02 -8.93
N CYS A 338 -29.36 -6.12 -7.61
CA CYS A 338 -30.01 -7.25 -6.93
C CYS A 338 -31.49 -7.37 -7.36
N ALA A 339 -32.25 -6.27 -7.27
CA ALA A 339 -33.64 -6.26 -7.66
C ALA A 339 -33.82 -6.49 -9.17
N ALA A 340 -32.99 -5.83 -10.00
CA ALA A 340 -33.01 -6.01 -11.44
C ALA A 340 -32.68 -7.44 -11.89
N ALA A 341 -31.82 -8.14 -11.15
CA ALA A 341 -31.47 -9.55 -11.39
C ALA A 341 -32.48 -10.53 -10.78
N GLY A 342 -33.53 -10.05 -10.08
CA GLY A 342 -34.51 -10.90 -9.41
C GLY A 342 -33.91 -11.75 -8.27
N LEU A 343 -32.80 -11.35 -7.68
CA LEU A 343 -32.21 -12.06 -6.56
C LEU A 343 -33.11 -11.97 -5.34
N ARG A 344 -33.19 -13.07 -4.58
CA ARG A 344 -33.95 -13.15 -3.35
C ARG A 344 -33.00 -13.43 -2.17
N PRO A 345 -33.43 -13.16 -0.92
CA PRO A 345 -32.70 -13.60 0.24
C PRO A 345 -32.32 -15.08 0.12
N ALA A 346 -31.04 -15.38 0.16
CA ALA A 346 -30.50 -16.72 0.00
C ALA A 346 -29.08 -16.79 0.55
N THR A 347 -28.68 -17.98 0.99
CA THR A 347 -27.30 -18.25 1.36
C THR A 347 -26.42 -18.20 0.12
N VAL A 348 -25.42 -17.33 0.15
CA VAL A 348 -24.34 -17.30 -0.84
C VAL A 348 -23.26 -18.21 -0.31
N SER A 349 -23.13 -19.41 -0.86
CA SER A 349 -21.98 -20.28 -0.54
C SER A 349 -20.73 -19.65 -1.14
N VAL A 350 -19.94 -19.00 -0.29
CA VAL A 350 -18.56 -18.66 -0.62
C VAL A 350 -17.78 -19.97 -0.43
N PRO A 351 -17.04 -20.44 -1.43
CA PRO A 351 -16.19 -21.61 -1.24
C PRO A 351 -15.24 -21.33 -0.08
N SER A 352 -15.37 -22.09 0.99
CA SER A 352 -14.49 -22.00 2.16
C SER A 352 -13.13 -22.60 1.81
N THR A 353 -12.26 -21.83 1.20
CA THR A 353 -10.83 -22.07 1.30
C THR A 353 -10.37 -21.30 2.54
N THR A 354 -10.33 -22.04 3.66
CA THR A 354 -9.67 -21.65 4.94
C THR A 354 -9.90 -20.21 5.40
N MET A 355 -11.08 -19.96 5.98
CA MET A 355 -11.25 -18.80 6.85
C MET A 355 -10.78 -19.16 8.27
N SER A 356 -9.63 -18.65 8.67
CA SER A 356 -9.27 -18.57 10.08
C SER A 356 -10.26 -17.66 10.80
N SER A 357 -10.78 -18.12 11.94
CA SER A 357 -11.97 -17.68 12.65
C SER A 357 -11.85 -16.32 13.38
N THR A 358 -11.07 -15.35 12.90
CA THR A 358 -10.76 -14.15 13.70
C THR A 358 -10.92 -12.79 12.99
N THR A 359 -11.39 -12.73 11.76
CA THR A 359 -11.60 -11.45 11.07
C THR A 359 -12.99 -11.36 10.45
N ALA A 360 -13.67 -10.25 10.67
CA ALA A 360 -14.90 -9.95 9.95
C ALA A 360 -14.66 -10.03 8.45
N PRO A 361 -15.44 -10.81 7.69
CA PRO A 361 -15.15 -11.03 6.28
C PRO A 361 -15.40 -9.75 5.50
N THR A 362 -14.34 -9.23 4.87
CA THR A 362 -14.47 -8.29 3.77
C THR A 362 -14.98 -9.09 2.58
N CYS A 363 -16.28 -9.04 2.33
CA CYS A 363 -16.90 -9.78 1.23
C CYS A 363 -16.64 -9.04 -0.09
N ALA A 364 -15.59 -9.42 -0.82
CA ALA A 364 -15.42 -9.04 -2.23
C ALA A 364 -16.23 -10.02 -3.08
N LEU A 365 -17.45 -9.64 -3.43
CA LEU A 365 -18.26 -10.38 -4.43
C LEU A 365 -17.71 -10.05 -5.82
N LEU A 366 -17.01 -11.00 -6.41
CA LEU A 366 -16.47 -10.91 -7.77
C LEU A 366 -17.59 -11.26 -8.76
N CYS A 367 -18.06 -10.27 -9.50
CA CYS A 367 -18.99 -10.47 -10.60
C CYS A 367 -18.24 -10.63 -11.91
N GLY A 368 -18.31 -11.79 -12.57
CA GLY A 368 -17.79 -12.01 -13.93
C GLY A 368 -18.90 -11.88 -14.99
N THR A 369 -18.59 -11.30 -16.13
CA THR A 369 -19.52 -11.21 -17.25
C THR A 369 -19.56 -12.54 -18.01
N ASN A 370 -20.75 -13.15 -18.18
CA ASN A 370 -21.24 -13.59 -19.48
C ASN A 370 -22.62 -14.25 -19.41
N ASN A 371 -23.52 -13.76 -20.26
CA ASN A 371 -24.72 -14.34 -20.87
C ASN A 371 -25.99 -14.54 -20.01
N PRO A 372 -27.13 -13.86 -20.39
CA PRO A 372 -28.33 -13.75 -19.57
C PRO A 372 -29.36 -14.89 -19.77
N ALA A 373 -28.94 -16.13 -20.08
CA ALA A 373 -29.90 -17.16 -20.51
C ALA A 373 -30.02 -18.43 -19.63
N THR A 374 -29.48 -18.49 -18.43
CA THR A 374 -29.74 -19.64 -17.52
C THR A 374 -29.84 -19.24 -16.05
N PRO A 375 -30.84 -19.77 -15.29
CA PRO A 375 -31.05 -19.45 -13.87
C PRO A 375 -29.95 -19.96 -12.92
N SER A 376 -28.96 -20.64 -13.41
CA SER A 376 -27.77 -21.12 -12.69
C SER A 376 -26.51 -20.34 -13.03
N ALA A 377 -26.60 -19.26 -13.81
CA ALA A 377 -25.50 -18.32 -14.00
C ALA A 377 -25.34 -17.51 -12.71
N LEU A 378 -24.64 -18.09 -11.77
CA LEU A 378 -24.03 -17.40 -10.66
C LEU A 378 -23.30 -16.18 -11.19
N ILE A 379 -23.80 -15.07 -10.84
CA ILE A 379 -23.35 -13.70 -10.93
C ILE A 379 -21.86 -13.63 -11.30
N SER A 380 -21.62 -13.48 -12.60
CA SER A 380 -20.32 -13.15 -13.14
C SER A 380 -20.37 -11.68 -13.52
N CYS A 381 -19.97 -10.77 -12.65
CA CYS A 381 -19.80 -9.36 -12.96
C CYS A 381 -18.33 -9.02 -13.18
N ALA A 382 -18.01 -8.40 -14.28
CA ALA A 382 -16.67 -7.94 -14.64
C ALA A 382 -16.27 -6.62 -13.94
N SER A 383 -16.85 -6.35 -12.79
CA SER A 383 -16.48 -5.18 -11.97
C SER A 383 -16.44 -5.62 -10.50
N VAL A 384 -15.34 -5.33 -9.83
CA VAL A 384 -15.21 -5.55 -8.41
C VAL A 384 -16.24 -4.68 -7.68
N CYS A 385 -17.29 -5.31 -7.12
CA CYS A 385 -18.24 -4.62 -6.26
C CYS A 385 -17.69 -4.54 -4.84
N TYR A 386 -17.41 -3.34 -4.39
CA TYR A 386 -17.02 -3.07 -3.00
C TYR A 386 -18.28 -3.04 -2.14
N CYS A 387 -18.45 -3.99 -1.23
CA CYS A 387 -19.51 -3.94 -0.22
C CYS A 387 -18.95 -3.24 1.02
N ALA A 388 -19.25 -1.95 1.19
CA ALA A 388 -19.01 -1.27 2.46
C ALA A 388 -20.08 -1.75 3.45
N ILE A 389 -19.70 -2.61 4.39
CA ILE A 389 -20.53 -2.95 5.54
C ILE A 389 -20.37 -1.82 6.55
N LYS A 390 -21.42 -1.01 6.74
CA LYS A 390 -21.54 -0.18 7.93
C LYS A 390 -22.05 -1.08 9.05
N THR A 391 -21.23 -1.27 10.08
CA THR A 391 -21.65 -1.74 11.41
C THR A 391 -22.41 -0.66 12.14
#